data_29acc8601a5fc2f32203a561adfe1387
#
_entry.id   29acc8601a5fc2f32203a561adfe1387
#
_cell.length_a   1.000
_cell.length_b   1.000
_cell.length_c   1.000
_cell.angle_alpha   90.00
_cell.angle_beta   90.00
_cell.angle_gamma   90.00
#
_symmetry.space_group_name_H-M   'P 1'
#
loop_
_entity.id
_entity.type
_entity.pdbx_description
1 polymer ?
#
loop_
_entity_poly.entity_id
_entity_poly.type
_entity_poly.pdbx_seq_one_letter_code
_entity_poly.pdbx_strand_id
1 'polypeptide(L)'
;MQGALSTPAELQRTFIATDDRHSLFYRELRAQLQTAGVQLVDSIAEATGTISILYDETDQRVLSVSARNVPTEYEVYYTVQYSIDGGGETLVEPQTLTLTRDYTYDPLLVLGKAREEEQLRAAVVKDLVRIVLKKISTL
;
A
#
# COMPACT_ATOMS: atom_id res chain seq x y z
N MET A 1 5.40 -24.42 -7.22
CA MET A 1 5.57 -23.11 -7.88
C MET A 1 5.97 -22.03 -6.90
N GLN A 2 7.09 -21.47 -7.16
CA GLN A 2 7.64 -20.49 -6.26
C GLN A 2 7.05 -19.12 -6.50
N GLY A 3 6.67 -18.44 -5.47
CA GLY A 3 6.26 -17.07 -5.54
C GLY A 3 4.97 -16.79 -6.27
N ALA A 4 4.30 -17.80 -6.78
CA ALA A 4 3.01 -17.59 -7.39
C ALA A 4 1.96 -17.39 -6.31
N LEU A 5 1.23 -16.30 -6.39
CA LEU A 5 0.14 -16.04 -5.47
C LEU A 5 -1.10 -16.76 -5.95
N SER A 6 -1.79 -17.45 -5.04
CA SER A 6 -3.07 -18.05 -5.37
C SER A 6 -4.09 -16.92 -5.54
N THR A 7 -4.69 -16.83 -6.73
CA THR A 7 -5.65 -15.77 -7.03
C THR A 7 -7.00 -16.40 -7.36
N PRO A 8 -8.09 -15.98 -6.70
CA PRO A 8 -9.41 -16.52 -7.01
C PRO A 8 -9.83 -16.13 -8.42
N ALA A 9 -10.72 -16.94 -9.00
CA ALA A 9 -11.20 -16.71 -10.36
C ALA A 9 -11.81 -15.32 -10.52
N GLU A 10 -12.46 -14.81 -9.48
CA GLU A 10 -13.08 -13.48 -9.50
C GLU A 10 -12.08 -12.35 -9.72
N LEU A 11 -10.80 -12.58 -9.46
CA LEU A 11 -9.77 -11.56 -9.60
C LEU A 11 -8.82 -11.82 -10.76
N GLN A 12 -9.18 -12.72 -11.66
CA GLN A 12 -8.37 -12.99 -12.86
C GLN A 12 -8.21 -11.74 -13.73
N ARG A 13 -9.28 -10.96 -13.84
CA ARG A 13 -9.28 -9.69 -14.54
C ARG A 13 -9.76 -8.64 -13.56
N THR A 14 -8.81 -7.83 -13.07
CA THR A 14 -9.06 -6.92 -11.97
C THR A 14 -8.98 -5.47 -12.40
N PHE A 15 -9.97 -4.69 -11.99
CA PHE A 15 -9.94 -3.24 -12.07
C PHE A 15 -9.62 -2.69 -10.70
N ILE A 16 -8.67 -1.75 -10.63
CA ILE A 16 -8.34 -1.08 -9.38
C ILE A 16 -9.01 0.30 -9.43
N ALA A 17 -10.02 0.48 -8.58
CA ALA A 17 -10.74 1.74 -8.49
C ALA A 17 -10.05 2.62 -7.44
N THR A 18 -9.64 3.82 -7.83
CA THR A 18 -8.96 4.74 -6.93
C THR A 18 -9.13 6.17 -7.42
N ASP A 19 -9.09 7.11 -6.48
CA ASP A 19 -9.10 8.54 -6.79
C ASP A 19 -7.70 9.06 -7.11
N ASP A 20 -6.65 8.29 -6.80
CA ASP A 20 -5.27 8.73 -7.01
C ASP A 20 -4.43 7.62 -7.62
N ARG A 21 -4.28 7.67 -8.94
CA ARG A 21 -3.49 6.69 -9.68
C ARG A 21 -1.99 6.98 -9.60
N HIS A 22 -1.60 8.02 -8.88
CA HIS A 22 -0.20 8.38 -8.69
C HIS A 22 0.31 8.02 -7.29
N SER A 23 -0.56 7.50 -6.43
CA SER A 23 -0.14 7.14 -5.07
C SER A 23 0.87 5.99 -5.10
N LEU A 24 1.70 5.96 -4.07
CA LEU A 24 2.68 4.89 -3.94
C LEU A 24 1.99 3.53 -3.79
N PHE A 25 0.91 3.51 -3.01
CA PHE A 25 0.18 2.26 -2.77
C PHE A 25 -0.43 1.73 -4.07
N TYR A 26 -1.08 2.58 -4.86
CA TYR A 26 -1.67 2.16 -6.12
C TYR A 26 -0.60 1.58 -7.04
N ARG A 27 0.52 2.26 -7.19
CA ARG A 27 1.59 1.81 -8.09
C ARG A 27 2.21 0.50 -7.66
N GLU A 28 2.42 0.34 -6.36
CA GLU A 28 3.00 -0.90 -5.84
C GLU A 28 2.00 -2.05 -5.94
N LEU A 29 0.73 -1.80 -5.61
CA LEU A 29 -0.32 -2.80 -5.74
C LEU A 29 -0.43 -3.30 -7.18
N ARG A 30 -0.44 -2.36 -8.12
CA ARG A 30 -0.51 -2.68 -9.54
C ARG A 30 0.68 -3.55 -9.96
N ALA A 31 1.88 -3.16 -9.56
CA ALA A 31 3.09 -3.89 -9.93
C ALA A 31 3.09 -5.31 -9.37
N GLN A 32 2.71 -5.48 -8.10
CA GLN A 32 2.71 -6.81 -7.49
C GLN A 32 1.61 -7.71 -8.04
N LEU A 33 0.45 -7.14 -8.36
CA LEU A 33 -0.62 -7.92 -8.99
C LEU A 33 -0.19 -8.42 -10.37
N GLN A 34 0.46 -7.57 -11.15
CA GLN A 34 0.97 -7.99 -12.46
C GLN A 34 2.00 -9.09 -12.32
N THR A 35 2.91 -8.98 -11.35
CA THR A 35 3.91 -10.02 -11.08
C THR A 35 3.25 -11.34 -10.68
N ALA A 36 2.12 -11.26 -9.98
CA ALA A 36 1.37 -12.44 -9.55
C ALA A 36 0.53 -13.04 -10.68
N GLY A 37 0.53 -12.45 -11.87
CA GLY A 37 -0.19 -12.99 -13.02
C GLY A 37 -1.61 -12.48 -13.17
N VAL A 38 -2.01 -11.49 -12.40
CA VAL A 38 -3.34 -10.89 -12.54
C VAL A 38 -3.38 -9.98 -13.75
N GLN A 39 -4.41 -10.10 -14.57
CA GLN A 39 -4.62 -9.21 -15.70
C GLN A 39 -5.35 -7.97 -15.19
N LEU A 40 -4.70 -6.81 -15.29
CA LEU A 40 -5.31 -5.55 -14.90
C LEU A 40 -6.04 -4.95 -16.09
N VAL A 41 -7.25 -4.47 -15.85
CA VAL A 41 -8.10 -3.87 -16.89
C VAL A 41 -8.39 -2.42 -16.53
N ASP A 42 -8.81 -1.65 -17.55
CA ASP A 42 -8.95 -0.21 -17.42
C ASP A 42 -10.35 0.26 -17.05
N SER A 43 -11.30 -0.65 -17.01
CA SER A 43 -12.68 -0.30 -16.66
C SER A 43 -13.35 -1.40 -15.89
N ILE A 44 -14.34 -1.02 -15.09
CA ILE A 44 -15.09 -2.00 -14.31
C ILE A 44 -15.88 -2.95 -15.20
N ALA A 45 -16.28 -2.48 -16.40
CA ALA A 45 -17.04 -3.30 -17.34
C ALA A 45 -16.23 -4.49 -17.85
N GLU A 46 -14.91 -4.36 -17.92
CA GLU A 46 -14.02 -5.43 -18.39
C GLU A 46 -13.54 -6.35 -17.27
N ALA A 47 -13.84 -6.01 -16.04
CA ALA A 47 -13.30 -6.70 -14.88
C ALA A 47 -14.18 -7.85 -14.44
N THR A 48 -13.56 -8.91 -13.92
CA THR A 48 -14.26 -9.96 -13.20
C THR A 48 -14.29 -9.64 -11.71
N GLY A 49 -13.40 -8.75 -11.25
CA GLY A 49 -13.38 -8.29 -9.88
C GLY A 49 -12.79 -6.90 -9.78
N THR A 50 -13.07 -6.25 -8.67
CA THR A 50 -12.64 -4.87 -8.43
C THR A 50 -12.00 -4.76 -7.05
N ILE A 51 -10.80 -4.15 -7.02
CA ILE A 51 -10.19 -3.75 -5.75
C ILE A 51 -10.39 -2.24 -5.67
N SER A 52 -11.10 -1.80 -4.64
CA SER A 52 -11.38 -0.39 -4.44
C SER A 52 -10.47 0.16 -3.35
N ILE A 53 -9.70 1.20 -3.68
CA ILE A 53 -8.88 1.91 -2.70
C ILE A 53 -9.73 3.09 -2.23
N LEU A 54 -10.25 2.97 -1.01
CA LEU A 54 -11.20 3.92 -0.46
C LEU A 54 -10.52 5.06 0.29
N TYR A 55 -9.30 4.84 0.77
CA TYR A 55 -8.52 5.82 1.50
C TYR A 55 -7.04 5.50 1.30
N ASP A 56 -6.23 6.53 1.14
CA ASP A 56 -4.83 6.36 0.75
C ASP A 56 -4.07 7.60 1.21
N GLU A 57 -3.39 7.50 2.35
CA GLU A 57 -2.69 8.63 2.93
C GLU A 57 -1.39 8.22 3.58
N THR A 58 -0.36 9.02 3.37
CA THR A 58 0.92 8.83 4.04
C THR A 58 1.45 10.18 4.51
N ASP A 59 2.14 10.17 5.63
CA ASP A 59 2.78 11.36 6.15
C ASP A 59 3.83 10.93 7.17
N GLN A 60 4.44 11.90 7.80
CA GLN A 60 5.36 11.68 8.91
C GLN A 60 4.90 12.49 10.11
N ARG A 61 5.32 12.06 11.29
CA ARG A 61 5.08 12.81 12.51
C ARG A 61 6.30 12.77 13.41
N VAL A 62 6.42 13.78 14.25
CA VAL A 62 7.53 13.88 15.20
C VAL A 62 7.18 13.04 16.41
N LEU A 63 8.09 12.15 16.83
CA LEU A 63 7.90 11.32 18.02
C LEU A 63 8.61 11.92 19.23
N SER A 64 9.76 12.56 19.03
CA SER A 64 10.48 13.17 20.13
C SER A 64 11.26 14.38 19.65
N VAL A 65 11.57 15.27 20.60
CA VAL A 65 12.40 16.45 20.36
C VAL A 65 13.55 16.46 21.36
N SER A 66 14.64 17.15 20.98
CA SER A 66 15.78 17.31 21.86
C SER A 66 15.49 18.38 22.92
N ALA A 67 16.43 18.55 23.84
CA ALA A 67 16.34 19.60 24.88
C ALA A 67 16.24 21.02 24.26
N ARG A 68 16.63 21.18 22.99
CA ARG A 68 16.54 22.45 22.26
C ARG A 68 15.30 22.52 21.38
N ASN A 69 14.33 21.63 21.58
CA ASN A 69 13.11 21.53 20.79
C ASN A 69 13.37 21.23 19.29
N VAL A 70 14.48 20.55 19.00
CA VAL A 70 14.76 20.08 17.66
C VAL A 70 14.23 18.65 17.51
N PRO A 71 13.40 18.35 16.51
CA PRO A 71 12.92 16.99 16.32
C PRO A 71 14.08 16.03 16.12
N THR A 72 14.04 14.87 16.82
CA THR A 72 15.09 13.87 16.78
C THR A 72 14.60 12.51 16.31
N GLU A 73 13.33 12.20 16.56
CA GLU A 73 12.75 10.94 16.09
C GLU A 73 11.48 11.22 15.33
N TYR A 74 11.32 10.50 14.23
CA TYR A 74 10.17 10.64 13.33
C TYR A 74 9.56 9.29 13.08
N GLU A 75 8.29 9.30 12.74
CA GLU A 75 7.57 8.12 12.30
C GLU A 75 6.99 8.41 10.94
N VAL A 76 7.28 7.53 9.98
CA VAL A 76 6.59 7.54 8.68
C VAL A 76 5.44 6.56 8.79
N TYR A 77 4.24 6.95 8.40
CA TYR A 77 3.10 6.07 8.40
C TYR A 77 2.38 6.10 7.06
N TYR A 78 1.70 5.00 6.79
CA TYR A 78 0.88 4.89 5.59
C TYR A 78 -0.41 4.19 5.98
N THR A 79 -1.55 4.80 5.66
CA THR A 79 -2.87 4.25 5.95
C THR A 79 -3.63 4.08 4.64
N VAL A 80 -4.18 2.88 4.44
CA VAL A 80 -5.05 2.61 3.30
C VAL A 80 -6.32 1.95 3.81
N GLN A 81 -7.42 2.22 3.11
CA GLN A 81 -8.64 1.45 3.29
C GLN A 81 -9.00 0.87 1.93
N TYR A 82 -9.31 -0.41 1.90
CA TYR A 82 -9.64 -1.07 0.65
C TYR A 82 -10.77 -2.06 0.85
N SER A 83 -11.45 -2.38 -0.25
CA SER A 83 -12.44 -3.45 -0.29
C SER A 83 -12.27 -4.21 -1.60
N ILE A 84 -12.82 -5.41 -1.67
CA ILE A 84 -12.72 -6.24 -2.87
C ILE A 84 -14.09 -6.81 -3.18
N ASP A 85 -14.51 -6.66 -4.43
CA ASP A 85 -15.76 -7.20 -4.94
C ASP A 85 -15.47 -8.09 -6.14
N GLY A 86 -16.25 -9.13 -6.33
CA GLY A 86 -16.11 -10.00 -7.48
C GLY A 86 -17.25 -11.00 -7.55
N GLY A 87 -17.60 -11.38 -8.79
CA GLY A 87 -18.70 -12.34 -8.98
C GLY A 87 -20.04 -11.86 -8.47
N GLY A 88 -20.25 -10.55 -8.39
CA GLY A 88 -21.50 -9.99 -7.88
C GLY A 88 -21.59 -9.95 -6.36
N GLU A 89 -20.51 -10.23 -5.67
CA GLU A 89 -20.46 -10.30 -4.21
C GLU A 89 -19.32 -9.47 -3.65
N THR A 90 -19.44 -9.08 -2.38
CA THR A 90 -18.34 -8.48 -1.65
C THR A 90 -17.45 -9.59 -1.12
N LEU A 91 -16.23 -9.66 -1.60
CA LEU A 91 -15.26 -10.66 -1.16
C LEU A 91 -14.50 -10.22 0.07
N VAL A 92 -14.21 -8.93 0.17
CA VAL A 92 -13.55 -8.34 1.35
C VAL A 92 -14.26 -7.04 1.67
N GLU A 93 -14.87 -6.98 2.85
CA GLU A 93 -15.48 -5.75 3.37
C GLU A 93 -14.39 -4.70 3.57
N PRO A 94 -14.75 -3.39 3.57
CA PRO A 94 -13.76 -2.35 3.78
C PRO A 94 -12.87 -2.62 4.99
N GLN A 95 -11.57 -2.60 4.76
CA GLN A 95 -10.56 -2.85 5.78
C GLN A 95 -9.56 -1.71 5.80
N THR A 96 -9.21 -1.25 6.98
CA THR A 96 -8.22 -0.19 7.15
C THR A 96 -6.92 -0.81 7.65
N LEU A 97 -5.82 -0.51 6.96
CA LEU A 97 -4.49 -0.97 7.35
C LEU A 97 -3.60 0.25 7.55
N THR A 98 -2.84 0.23 8.63
CA THR A 98 -1.83 1.27 8.90
C THR A 98 -0.53 0.58 9.27
N LEU A 99 0.55 0.97 8.61
CA LEU A 99 1.89 0.53 8.99
C LEU A 99 2.77 1.75 9.20
N THR A 100 3.74 1.59 10.08
CA THR A 100 4.66 2.66 10.47
C THR A 100 6.10 2.18 10.47
N ARG A 101 7.02 3.13 10.31
CA ARG A 101 8.45 2.91 10.49
C ARG A 101 9.03 4.16 11.14
N ASP A 102 9.84 3.94 12.17
CA ASP A 102 10.49 5.04 12.90
C ASP A 102 11.90 5.24 12.38
N TYR A 103 12.37 6.47 12.45
CA TYR A 103 13.77 6.76 12.16
C TYR A 103 14.25 7.90 13.01
N THR A 104 15.57 7.90 13.29
CA THR A 104 16.23 8.92 14.08
C THR A 104 16.90 9.91 13.12
N TYR A 105 16.65 11.18 13.34
CA TYR A 105 17.24 12.25 12.53
C TYR A 105 18.54 12.72 13.17
N ASP A 106 19.62 12.67 12.39
CA ASP A 106 20.91 13.20 12.83
C ASP A 106 21.12 14.55 12.12
N PRO A 107 21.15 15.68 12.87
CA PRO A 107 21.32 16.99 12.25
C PRO A 107 22.60 17.12 11.42
N LEU A 108 23.60 16.29 11.68
CA LEU A 108 24.85 16.31 10.93
C LEU A 108 24.70 15.65 9.55
N LEU A 109 23.60 14.94 9.31
CA LEU A 109 23.34 14.21 8.09
C LEU A 109 22.11 14.78 7.37
N VAL A 110 21.97 16.09 7.34
CA VAL A 110 20.80 16.78 6.81
C VAL A 110 20.42 16.34 5.40
N LEU A 111 21.40 16.10 4.54
CA LEU A 111 21.15 15.71 3.16
C LEU A 111 20.56 14.30 3.03
N GLY A 112 20.72 13.47 4.06
CA GLY A 112 20.20 12.10 4.03
C GLY A 112 18.77 11.96 4.49
N LYS A 113 18.21 12.99 5.17
CA LYS A 113 16.90 12.85 5.80
C LYS A 113 15.78 12.54 4.82
N ALA A 114 15.70 13.33 3.74
CA ALA A 114 14.63 13.14 2.77
C ALA A 114 14.72 11.80 2.06
N ARG A 115 15.94 11.35 1.75
CA ARG A 115 16.15 10.05 1.11
C ARG A 115 15.76 8.91 2.04
N GLU A 116 16.16 8.99 3.31
CA GLU A 116 15.83 7.96 4.29
C GLU A 116 14.33 7.85 4.49
N GLU A 117 13.64 8.98 4.60
CA GLU A 117 12.19 9.01 4.74
C GLU A 117 11.51 8.38 3.53
N GLU A 118 12.00 8.68 2.32
CA GLU A 118 11.45 8.12 1.10
C GLU A 118 11.66 6.61 1.03
N GLN A 119 12.84 6.11 1.43
CA GLN A 119 13.12 4.69 1.46
C GLN A 119 12.25 3.95 2.46
N LEU A 120 12.02 4.55 3.63
CA LEU A 120 11.15 3.96 4.64
C LEU A 120 9.72 3.90 4.17
N ARG A 121 9.25 4.97 3.52
CA ARG A 121 7.89 5.00 2.99
C ARG A 121 7.71 3.92 1.92
N ALA A 122 8.69 3.73 1.05
CA ALA A 122 8.64 2.69 0.04
C ALA A 122 8.59 1.29 0.68
N ALA A 123 9.34 1.07 1.76
CA ALA A 123 9.32 -0.19 2.47
C ALA A 123 7.96 -0.46 3.12
N VAL A 124 7.38 0.56 3.72
CA VAL A 124 6.04 0.47 4.33
C VAL A 124 5.00 0.09 3.28
N VAL A 125 5.05 0.74 2.13
CA VAL A 125 4.11 0.47 1.04
C VAL A 125 4.21 -0.97 0.55
N LYS A 126 5.43 -1.48 0.39
CA LYS A 126 5.62 -2.88 -0.02
C LYS A 126 5.00 -3.85 0.97
N ASP A 127 5.15 -3.57 2.25
CA ASP A 127 4.60 -4.42 3.29
C ASP A 127 3.08 -4.35 3.31
N LEU A 128 2.51 -3.15 3.12
CA LEU A 128 1.06 -2.99 3.04
C LEU A 128 0.48 -3.81 1.89
N VAL A 129 1.10 -3.72 0.72
CA VAL A 129 0.63 -4.46 -0.46
C VAL A 129 0.74 -5.96 -0.22
N ARG A 130 1.80 -6.43 0.44
CA ARG A 130 1.92 -7.85 0.78
C ARG A 130 0.76 -8.32 1.65
N ILE A 131 0.33 -7.50 2.59
CA ILE A 131 -0.82 -7.85 3.45
C ILE A 131 -2.07 -8.01 2.60
N VAL A 132 -2.30 -7.08 1.67
CA VAL A 132 -3.46 -7.15 0.77
C VAL A 132 -3.39 -8.40 -0.10
N LEU A 133 -2.22 -8.69 -0.68
CA LEU A 133 -2.07 -9.87 -1.54
C LEU A 133 -2.25 -11.16 -0.75
N LYS A 134 -1.77 -11.19 0.48
CA LYS A 134 -1.97 -12.36 1.33
C LYS A 134 -3.46 -12.58 1.62
N LYS A 135 -4.20 -11.50 1.85
CA LYS A 135 -5.65 -11.60 2.03
C LYS A 135 -6.31 -12.17 0.77
N ILE A 136 -5.91 -11.69 -0.39
CA ILE A 136 -6.43 -12.20 -1.67
C ILE A 136 -6.19 -13.70 -1.80
N SER A 137 -5.03 -14.18 -1.39
CA SER A 137 -4.68 -15.59 -1.52
C SER A 137 -5.52 -16.49 -0.63
N THR A 138 -6.25 -15.94 0.34
CA THR A 138 -7.10 -16.70 1.25
C THR A 138 -8.57 -16.73 0.82
N LEU A 139 -8.91 -16.03 -0.25
CA LEU A 139 -10.31 -15.94 -0.71
C LEU A 139 -10.80 -17.17 -1.45
#